data_4e77e3af825b4dbbead3842e022f604b
#
_entry.id   4e77e3af825b4dbbead3842e022f604b
#
_cell.length_a   1.000
_cell.length_b   1.000
_cell.length_c   1.000
_cell.angle_alpha   90.00
_cell.angle_beta   90.00
_cell.angle_gamma   90.00
#
_symmetry.space_group_name_H-M   'P 1'
#
loop_
_entity.id
_entity.type
_entity.pdbx_description
1 polymer ?
#
loop_
_entity_poly.entity_id
_entity_poly.type
_entity_poly.pdbx_seq_one_letter_code
_entity_poly.pdbx_strand_id
1 'polypeptide(L)'
;MAQRYMPVPPEAYITSKFGPRWGTVHRGIDFGRNGGSAGMPVYAAQGGTVVYAGAAQGFGGPDPAGWVVIDHPEADGAGTTVYGHIIREVSVGQRVEAGQRIGHVNPNSATNGGVAPHVHFEVHPYVWQQGAQIDPEPWLAGALTPGTKPHGMQFEPTSHDPVIFGVDVSEHQNGMPLTLAAAEGIQFAIIRTTDGTYKDSVYTSHLLDAEKAGLVTAAYHYLRAPSEGTSVAQQVKASVEVMGQHKRPVWIDVETNAGLHVNDIRECKRQFEAHGVRVIGCYSYVPYWEGRISPGEPDSHEFGAFWVAAYGTNPRGVPSVIYPGNEHRQWNYPLGNQRPAVWQFGSNATVANFAVDINAFRGTKAQLKALFYGEPVKAEDTPGRQAPGPITEVPPTPPVATRPQAPNEVHELPQPEAKDDSAPHAPKRRTVMDVLLEALVSLIVGRQP
;
A
#
# COMPACT_ATOMS: atom_id res chain seq x y z
N MET A 1 12.69 -4.91 -10.34
CA MET A 1 13.44 -4.55 -9.11
C MET A 1 12.48 -3.79 -8.23
N ALA A 2 12.46 -4.06 -6.93
CA ALA A 2 11.62 -3.34 -5.98
C ALA A 2 11.95 -1.84 -6.02
N GLN A 3 10.93 -1.01 -5.87
CA GLN A 3 11.08 0.43 -5.90
C GLN A 3 11.74 0.90 -4.61
N ARG A 4 12.80 1.69 -4.73
CA ARG A 4 13.49 2.31 -3.60
C ARG A 4 13.29 3.81 -3.57
N TYR A 5 13.32 4.36 -2.37
CA TYR A 5 13.24 5.79 -2.10
C TYR A 5 14.48 6.26 -1.34
N MET A 6 14.86 7.50 -1.53
CA MET A 6 15.84 8.14 -0.66
C MET A 6 15.27 8.18 0.77
N PRO A 7 16.06 7.82 1.80
CA PRO A 7 15.58 7.87 3.20
C PRO A 7 15.43 9.30 3.74
N VAL A 8 15.76 10.29 2.93
CA VAL A 8 15.80 11.72 3.29
C VAL A 8 15.23 12.58 2.16
N PRO A 9 14.79 13.81 2.43
CA PRO A 9 14.29 14.72 1.42
C PRO A 9 15.39 15.19 0.45
N PRO A 10 15.03 15.78 -0.72
CA PRO A 10 15.97 16.06 -1.82
C PRO A 10 17.06 17.09 -1.49
N GLU A 11 16.85 17.94 -0.49
CA GLU A 11 17.86 18.90 -0.04
C GLU A 11 18.95 18.30 0.85
N ALA A 12 18.80 17.01 1.24
CA ALA A 12 19.81 16.30 2.03
C ALA A 12 20.90 15.70 1.14
N TYR A 13 22.10 15.60 1.70
CA TYR A 13 23.26 15.01 1.04
C TYR A 13 24.05 14.11 2.00
N ILE A 14 24.88 13.23 1.46
CA ILE A 14 25.75 12.35 2.24
C ILE A 14 26.84 13.18 2.90
N THR A 15 26.84 13.22 4.22
CA THR A 15 27.87 13.92 5.04
C THR A 15 29.00 13.01 5.47
N SER A 16 28.77 11.68 5.49
CA SER A 16 29.77 10.68 5.80
C SER A 16 29.48 9.39 5.05
N LYS A 17 30.51 8.83 4.39
CA LYS A 17 30.40 7.62 3.57
C LYS A 17 30.59 6.35 4.40
N PHE A 18 30.13 5.24 3.84
CA PHE A 18 30.42 3.88 4.30
C PHE A 18 31.91 3.56 4.22
N GLY A 19 32.42 2.77 5.17
CA GLY A 19 33.77 2.23 5.13
C GLY A 19 34.70 2.71 6.25
N PRO A 20 36.01 2.52 6.13
CA PRO A 20 36.98 2.84 7.19
C PRO A 20 36.99 4.33 7.54
N ARG A 21 36.88 4.67 8.82
CA ARG A 21 37.07 6.03 9.34
C ARG A 21 37.58 6.00 10.80
N TRP A 22 38.58 6.81 11.12
CA TRP A 22 39.14 7.02 12.48
C TRP A 22 39.48 5.73 13.23
N GLY A 23 40.04 4.71 12.52
CA GLY A 23 40.44 3.43 13.14
C GLY A 23 39.29 2.44 13.37
N THR A 24 38.07 2.76 12.92
CA THR A 24 36.90 1.88 12.93
C THR A 24 36.23 1.84 11.54
N VAL A 25 35.11 1.12 11.43
CA VAL A 25 34.33 1.04 10.20
C VAL A 25 32.98 1.75 10.40
N HIS A 26 32.69 2.72 9.55
CA HIS A 26 31.35 3.29 9.42
C HIS A 26 30.49 2.32 8.63
N ARG A 27 29.45 1.79 9.26
CA ARG A 27 28.66 0.67 8.73
C ARG A 27 27.42 1.10 7.93
N GLY A 28 27.27 2.41 7.73
CA GLY A 28 26.22 3.01 6.94
C GLY A 28 26.69 4.27 6.26
N ILE A 29 25.77 5.09 5.84
CA ILE A 29 26.03 6.47 5.39
C ILE A 29 25.28 7.43 6.28
N ASP A 30 25.85 8.62 6.48
CA ASP A 30 25.18 9.68 7.23
C ASP A 30 24.66 10.74 6.28
N PHE A 31 23.41 11.17 6.48
CA PHE A 31 22.79 12.25 5.73
C PHE A 31 22.60 13.48 6.60
N GLY A 32 22.88 14.62 6.01
CA GLY A 32 22.59 15.92 6.58
C GLY A 32 22.14 16.92 5.53
N ARG A 33 21.86 18.15 5.93
CA ARG A 33 21.51 19.24 5.03
C ARG A 33 22.13 20.56 5.49
N ASN A 34 22.28 21.50 4.55
CA ASN A 34 22.71 22.85 4.87
C ASN A 34 21.69 23.54 5.79
N GLY A 35 22.18 24.34 6.72
CA GLY A 35 21.33 25.03 7.70
C GLY A 35 20.92 24.19 8.91
N GLY A 36 21.38 22.92 8.99
CA GLY A 36 21.13 22.00 10.11
C GLY A 36 20.06 20.96 9.81
N SER A 37 20.27 19.75 10.33
CA SER A 37 19.44 18.57 10.05
C SER A 37 18.37 18.28 11.13
N ALA A 38 18.35 19.04 12.22
CA ALA A 38 17.37 18.87 13.30
C ALA A 38 15.93 18.89 12.76
N GLY A 39 15.14 17.87 13.10
CA GLY A 39 13.75 17.74 12.64
C GLY A 39 13.57 17.39 11.16
N MET A 40 14.64 17.12 10.41
CA MET A 40 14.54 16.69 9.00
C MET A 40 13.77 15.36 8.92
N PRO A 41 12.73 15.25 8.08
CA PRO A 41 11.94 14.03 7.96
C PRO A 41 12.79 12.87 7.46
N VAL A 42 12.46 11.66 7.92
CA VAL A 42 13.09 10.38 7.54
C VAL A 42 12.03 9.44 6.99
N TYR A 43 12.36 8.74 5.92
CA TYR A 43 11.43 7.92 5.15
C TYR A 43 11.96 6.50 5.01
N ALA A 44 11.04 5.52 4.92
CA ALA A 44 11.37 4.14 4.63
C ALA A 44 11.91 4.00 3.19
N ALA A 45 13.12 3.49 3.05
CA ALA A 45 13.75 3.34 1.73
C ALA A 45 13.14 2.22 0.89
N GLN A 46 12.54 1.22 1.53
CA GLN A 46 11.73 0.16 0.93
C GLN A 46 10.52 -0.13 1.82
N GLY A 47 9.47 -0.77 1.26
CA GLY A 47 8.35 -1.28 2.02
C GLY A 47 8.77 -2.45 2.91
N GLY A 48 8.17 -2.59 4.09
CA GLY A 48 8.56 -3.65 5.01
C GLY A 48 7.85 -3.59 6.35
N THR A 49 8.22 -4.48 7.25
CA THR A 49 7.70 -4.51 8.62
C THR A 49 8.75 -3.97 9.59
N VAL A 50 8.35 -3.08 10.48
CA VAL A 50 9.22 -2.58 11.55
C VAL A 50 9.49 -3.71 12.54
N VAL A 51 10.72 -4.22 12.56
CA VAL A 51 11.13 -5.31 13.45
C VAL A 51 11.85 -4.81 14.70
N TYR A 52 12.30 -3.57 14.70
CA TYR A 52 12.85 -2.91 15.87
C TYR A 52 12.51 -1.41 15.85
N ALA A 53 12.15 -0.87 17.02
CA ALA A 53 11.93 0.55 17.23
C ALA A 53 12.31 0.87 18.69
N GLY A 54 13.52 1.35 18.91
CA GLY A 54 14.06 1.52 20.26
C GLY A 54 15.39 2.25 20.33
N ALA A 55 15.97 2.36 21.52
CA ALA A 55 17.30 2.91 21.73
C ALA A 55 18.37 1.92 21.29
N ALA A 56 19.42 2.38 20.59
CA ALA A 56 20.67 1.64 20.44
C ALA A 56 21.65 2.03 21.53
N GLN A 57 22.60 1.15 21.83
CA GLN A 57 23.58 1.38 22.90
C GLN A 57 24.35 2.68 22.67
N GLY A 58 24.27 3.61 23.62
CA GLY A 58 24.88 4.93 23.54
C GLY A 58 24.15 5.95 22.66
N PHE A 59 23.09 5.53 21.95
CA PHE A 59 22.34 6.40 21.05
C PHE A 59 20.83 6.20 21.23
N GLY A 60 20.14 7.28 21.53
CA GLY A 60 18.71 7.27 21.69
C GLY A 60 18.22 7.01 23.10
N GLY A 61 17.04 7.51 23.37
CA GLY A 61 16.37 7.44 24.67
C GLY A 61 16.40 8.77 25.44
N PRO A 62 15.37 9.08 26.23
CA PRO A 62 14.16 8.29 26.42
C PRO A 62 13.30 8.19 25.17
N ASP A 63 12.36 7.22 25.17
CA ASP A 63 11.39 7.07 24.08
C ASP A 63 10.70 8.41 23.75
N PRO A 64 10.48 8.80 22.44
CA PRO A 64 10.66 8.02 21.21
C PRO A 64 12.01 8.21 20.49
N ALA A 65 13.06 8.74 21.14
CA ALA A 65 14.37 8.88 20.51
C ALA A 65 15.04 7.52 20.31
N GLY A 66 15.63 7.26 19.13
CA GLY A 66 16.31 6.00 18.89
C GLY A 66 16.49 5.61 17.44
N TRP A 67 16.30 4.33 17.18
CA TRP A 67 16.57 3.65 15.91
C TRP A 67 15.35 2.87 15.46
N VAL A 68 15.19 2.75 14.15
CA VAL A 68 14.20 1.90 13.49
C VAL A 68 14.92 0.90 12.59
N VAL A 69 14.49 -0.36 12.64
CA VAL A 69 14.92 -1.42 11.72
C VAL A 69 13.69 -1.93 10.99
N ILE A 70 13.77 -1.97 9.67
CA ILE A 70 12.68 -2.46 8.80
C ILE A 70 13.18 -3.69 8.06
N ASP A 71 12.45 -4.79 8.20
CA ASP A 71 12.65 -6.02 7.44
C ASP A 71 11.81 -5.99 6.17
N HIS A 72 12.44 -6.26 5.03
CA HIS A 72 11.84 -6.17 3.71
C HIS A 72 11.60 -7.57 3.15
N PRO A 73 10.36 -7.96 2.83
CA PRO A 73 10.09 -9.21 2.15
C PRO A 73 10.71 -9.22 0.74
N GLU A 74 10.87 -10.40 0.14
CA GLU A 74 11.42 -10.54 -1.21
C GLU A 74 10.68 -9.67 -2.24
N ALA A 75 9.35 -9.53 -2.09
CA ALA A 75 8.53 -8.69 -2.95
C ALA A 75 8.96 -7.21 -2.95
N ASP A 76 9.37 -6.70 -1.80
CA ASP A 76 9.90 -5.34 -1.64
C ASP A 76 11.43 -5.24 -1.87
N GLY A 77 12.06 -6.32 -2.31
CA GLY A 77 13.47 -6.36 -2.69
C GLY A 77 14.39 -7.01 -1.68
N ALA A 78 13.85 -7.66 -0.66
CA ALA A 78 14.54 -8.38 0.41
C ALA A 78 15.50 -7.51 1.24
N GLY A 79 16.02 -8.09 2.32
CA GLY A 79 17.02 -7.45 3.17
C GLY A 79 16.41 -6.62 4.29
N THR A 80 17.26 -5.80 4.91
CA THR A 80 16.86 -4.99 6.07
C THR A 80 17.52 -3.62 5.97
N THR A 81 16.78 -2.57 6.35
CA THR A 81 17.32 -1.21 6.47
C THR A 81 17.26 -0.72 7.91
N VAL A 82 18.22 0.12 8.27
CA VAL A 82 18.36 0.70 9.61
C VAL A 82 18.39 2.22 9.51
N TYR A 83 17.65 2.88 10.39
CA TYR A 83 17.56 4.34 10.47
C TYR A 83 17.89 4.77 11.89
N GLY A 84 19.03 5.42 12.06
CA GLY A 84 19.56 5.84 13.35
C GLY A 84 19.44 7.33 13.59
N HIS A 85 19.55 7.72 14.87
CA HIS A 85 19.57 9.11 15.33
C HIS A 85 18.27 9.88 15.08
N ILE A 86 17.12 9.20 15.20
CA ILE A 86 15.80 9.75 14.87
C ILE A 86 14.86 9.79 16.08
N ILE A 87 13.84 10.62 15.97
CA ILE A 87 12.60 10.51 16.74
C ILE A 87 11.67 9.63 15.93
N ARG A 88 11.27 8.50 16.49
CA ARG A 88 10.50 7.46 15.83
C ARG A 88 9.01 7.84 15.76
N GLU A 89 8.39 7.63 14.62
CA GLU A 89 6.96 7.87 14.37
C GLU A 89 6.24 6.55 14.00
N VAL A 90 6.94 5.41 14.16
CA VAL A 90 6.44 4.06 13.88
C VAL A 90 6.76 3.12 15.03
N SER A 91 6.01 2.00 15.11
CA SER A 91 6.12 1.00 16.18
C SER A 91 6.49 -0.37 15.63
N VAL A 92 7.06 -1.23 16.47
CA VAL A 92 7.36 -2.65 16.12
C VAL A 92 6.08 -3.37 15.69
N GLY A 93 6.18 -4.15 14.61
CA GLY A 93 5.06 -4.85 13.98
C GLY A 93 4.28 -4.00 12.98
N GLN A 94 4.52 -2.69 12.90
CA GLN A 94 3.88 -1.83 11.91
C GLN A 94 4.46 -2.10 10.52
N ARG A 95 3.58 -2.32 9.53
CA ARG A 95 3.94 -2.30 8.12
C ARG A 95 4.13 -0.85 7.66
N VAL A 96 5.16 -0.60 6.88
CA VAL A 96 5.45 0.70 6.25
C VAL A 96 5.64 0.53 4.75
N GLU A 97 5.21 1.55 4.02
CA GLU A 97 5.39 1.65 2.57
C GLU A 97 6.76 2.25 2.22
N ALA A 98 7.28 1.91 1.04
CA ALA A 98 8.44 2.61 0.48
C ALA A 98 8.15 4.11 0.30
N GLY A 99 9.01 4.99 0.82
CA GLY A 99 8.79 6.44 0.83
C GLY A 99 7.85 6.95 1.93
N GLN A 100 7.30 6.09 2.78
CA GLN A 100 6.51 6.50 3.94
C GLN A 100 7.40 7.18 4.99
N ARG A 101 6.92 8.27 5.58
CA ARG A 101 7.60 8.90 6.71
C ARG A 101 7.55 7.98 7.93
N ILE A 102 8.72 7.74 8.54
CA ILE A 102 8.92 6.85 9.70
C ILE A 102 9.46 7.57 10.93
N GLY A 103 9.85 8.84 10.76
CA GLY A 103 10.39 9.65 11.83
C GLY A 103 10.97 10.97 11.33
N HIS A 104 11.74 11.59 12.18
CA HIS A 104 12.55 12.77 11.88
C HIS A 104 13.85 12.75 12.64
N VAL A 105 14.87 13.44 12.13
CA VAL A 105 16.18 13.55 12.77
C VAL A 105 16.04 14.13 14.18
N ASN A 106 16.59 13.44 15.17
CA ASN A 106 16.54 13.87 16.56
C ASN A 106 17.23 15.25 16.72
N PRO A 107 16.49 16.29 17.15
CA PRO A 107 17.05 17.63 17.30
C PRO A 107 17.92 17.77 18.57
N ASN A 108 17.82 16.82 19.51
CA ASN A 108 18.46 16.89 20.81
C ASN A 108 19.67 15.93 20.89
N SER A 109 20.88 16.46 20.76
CA SER A 109 22.11 15.68 20.88
C SER A 109 22.27 14.99 22.23
N ALA A 110 21.72 15.54 23.30
CA ALA A 110 21.82 14.94 24.67
C ALA A 110 21.04 13.60 24.76
N THR A 111 20.00 13.41 23.94
CA THR A 111 19.25 12.16 23.83
C THR A 111 19.71 11.33 22.62
N ASN A 112 20.86 11.66 22.04
CA ASN A 112 21.38 11.06 20.83
C ASN A 112 22.90 10.78 20.91
N GLY A 113 23.39 10.43 22.07
CA GLY A 113 24.80 10.08 22.30
C GLY A 113 25.79 11.24 22.08
N GLY A 114 25.35 12.49 22.16
CA GLY A 114 26.18 13.67 21.99
C GLY A 114 26.53 14.03 20.54
N VAL A 115 26.01 13.30 19.55
CA VAL A 115 26.30 13.57 18.13
C VAL A 115 25.44 14.70 17.58
N ALA A 116 25.96 15.39 16.56
CA ALA A 116 25.19 16.39 15.83
C ALA A 116 23.99 15.78 15.11
N PRO A 117 22.87 16.50 14.95
CA PRO A 117 21.70 16.00 14.25
C PRO A 117 22.00 15.57 12.82
N HIS A 118 21.79 14.29 12.52
CA HIS A 118 21.91 13.67 11.21
C HIS A 118 21.08 12.37 11.21
N VAL A 119 20.86 11.75 10.06
CA VAL A 119 20.35 10.38 10.01
C VAL A 119 21.48 9.44 9.60
N HIS A 120 21.66 8.36 10.33
CA HIS A 120 22.51 7.24 9.98
C HIS A 120 21.65 6.19 9.27
N PHE A 121 22.09 5.71 8.09
CA PHE A 121 21.34 4.77 7.27
C PHE A 121 22.23 3.56 6.92
N GLU A 122 21.74 2.34 7.25
CA GLU A 122 22.41 1.08 6.92
C GLU A 122 21.53 0.23 6.00
N VAL A 123 22.18 -0.61 5.20
CA VAL A 123 21.56 -1.65 4.37
C VAL A 123 22.20 -3.00 4.68
N HIS A 124 21.35 -4.00 4.93
CA HIS A 124 21.74 -5.38 5.09
C HIS A 124 21.11 -6.22 3.97
N PRO A 125 21.88 -7.09 3.27
CA PRO A 125 21.37 -7.84 2.12
C PRO A 125 20.33 -8.91 2.51
N TYR A 126 20.31 -9.28 3.80
CA TYR A 126 19.38 -10.26 4.39
C TYR A 126 18.80 -9.70 5.69
N VAL A 127 18.57 -10.55 6.68
CA VAL A 127 18.21 -10.12 8.04
C VAL A 127 19.33 -9.27 8.65
N TRP A 128 18.97 -8.43 9.60
CA TRP A 128 19.96 -7.63 10.31
C TRP A 128 21.05 -8.52 10.94
N GLN A 129 22.29 -8.27 10.59
CA GLN A 129 23.45 -8.94 11.16
C GLN A 129 24.62 -7.97 11.25
N GLN A 130 25.23 -7.87 12.43
CA GLN A 130 26.36 -7.00 12.64
C GLN A 130 27.54 -7.42 11.75
N GLY A 131 28.07 -6.47 10.98
CA GLY A 131 29.19 -6.70 10.07
C GLY A 131 28.78 -7.18 8.68
N ALA A 132 27.49 -7.44 8.42
CA ALA A 132 26.97 -7.81 7.12
C ALA A 132 26.44 -6.62 6.30
N GLN A 133 26.64 -5.39 6.80
CA GLN A 133 26.22 -4.19 6.09
C GLN A 133 26.94 -4.05 4.76
N ILE A 134 26.21 -3.62 3.75
CA ILE A 134 26.75 -3.25 2.44
C ILE A 134 26.76 -1.73 2.29
N ASP A 135 27.55 -1.21 1.36
CA ASP A 135 27.55 0.21 1.04
C ASP A 135 26.17 0.67 0.54
N PRO A 136 25.49 1.58 1.24
CA PRO A 136 24.17 2.05 0.84
C PRO A 136 24.20 2.95 -0.41
N GLU A 137 25.31 3.58 -0.76
CA GLU A 137 25.36 4.55 -1.88
C GLU A 137 25.02 3.87 -3.23
N PRO A 138 25.68 2.74 -3.64
CA PRO A 138 25.27 2.02 -4.84
C PRO A 138 23.88 1.39 -4.73
N TRP A 139 23.47 0.99 -3.52
CA TRP A 139 22.14 0.41 -3.28
C TRP A 139 21.02 1.44 -3.49
N LEU A 140 21.24 2.71 -3.16
CA LEU A 140 20.32 3.82 -3.39
C LEU A 140 20.35 4.37 -4.83
N ALA A 141 21.23 3.84 -5.71
CA ALA A 141 21.28 4.31 -7.09
C ALA A 141 19.93 4.13 -7.80
N GLY A 142 19.38 5.23 -8.32
CA GLY A 142 18.05 5.23 -8.95
C GLY A 142 16.87 5.26 -7.97
N ALA A 143 17.12 5.44 -6.68
CA ALA A 143 16.06 5.63 -5.70
C ALA A 143 15.27 6.92 -5.98
N LEU A 144 13.94 6.86 -5.81
CA LEU A 144 13.06 8.00 -5.98
C LEU A 144 13.22 8.98 -4.81
N THR A 145 12.87 10.23 -5.04
CA THR A 145 12.76 11.23 -3.98
C THR A 145 11.49 10.99 -3.17
N PRO A 146 11.51 11.03 -1.82
CA PRO A 146 10.31 10.95 -1.00
C PRO A 146 9.30 12.03 -1.40
N GLY A 147 8.02 11.63 -1.46
CA GLY A 147 6.94 12.50 -1.97
C GLY A 147 6.82 12.53 -3.49
N THR A 148 7.79 12.01 -4.24
CA THR A 148 7.58 11.72 -5.66
C THR A 148 6.95 10.34 -5.79
N LYS A 149 5.77 10.27 -6.37
CA LYS A 149 5.13 8.97 -6.66
C LYS A 149 5.88 8.31 -7.82
N PRO A 150 6.04 6.96 -7.82
CA PRO A 150 6.56 6.25 -8.98
C PRO A 150 5.77 6.64 -10.23
N HIS A 151 6.44 6.75 -11.38
CA HIS A 151 5.77 6.89 -12.67
C HIS A 151 5.04 5.56 -12.94
N GLY A 152 3.80 5.49 -12.56
CA GLY A 152 2.93 4.32 -12.64
C GLY A 152 2.24 4.07 -11.32
N MET A 153 1.27 4.93 -11.01
CA MET A 153 0.22 4.76 -10.02
C MET A 153 0.60 4.67 -8.53
N GLN A 154 0.16 5.64 -7.78
CA GLN A 154 -0.90 5.39 -6.79
C GLN A 154 -1.78 6.62 -6.70
N PHE A 155 -2.94 6.52 -7.34
CA PHE A 155 -4.08 7.34 -7.02
C PHE A 155 -4.58 6.83 -5.66
N GLU A 156 -4.37 7.62 -4.60
CA GLU A 156 -4.97 7.38 -3.29
C GLU A 156 -6.36 8.04 -3.32
N PRO A 157 -7.43 7.29 -3.60
CA PRO A 157 -8.76 7.87 -3.66
C PRO A 157 -9.18 8.34 -2.27
N THR A 158 -9.74 9.54 -2.20
CA THR A 158 -10.30 10.13 -1.00
C THR A 158 -11.82 9.95 -0.99
N SER A 159 -12.44 10.16 0.17
CA SER A 159 -13.90 10.15 0.28
C SER A 159 -14.60 11.26 -0.52
N HIS A 160 -13.84 12.29 -0.93
CA HIS A 160 -14.32 13.43 -1.72
C HIS A 160 -14.20 13.23 -3.22
N ASP A 161 -13.51 12.16 -3.67
CA ASP A 161 -13.41 11.84 -5.07
C ASP A 161 -14.73 11.37 -5.65
N PRO A 162 -15.01 11.64 -6.93
CA PRO A 162 -16.17 11.07 -7.60
C PRO A 162 -16.09 9.55 -7.57
N VAL A 163 -17.24 8.90 -7.41
CA VAL A 163 -17.33 7.44 -7.56
C VAL A 163 -17.88 7.12 -8.93
N ILE A 164 -17.31 6.14 -9.59
CA ILE A 164 -17.83 5.56 -10.82
C ILE A 164 -18.13 4.08 -10.62
N PHE A 165 -19.20 3.60 -11.24
CA PHE A 165 -19.64 2.22 -11.12
C PHE A 165 -19.27 1.40 -12.34
N GLY A 166 -18.99 0.13 -12.10
CA GLY A 166 -18.72 -0.87 -13.13
C GLY A 166 -19.31 -2.21 -12.78
N VAL A 167 -19.42 -3.06 -13.76
CA VAL A 167 -19.86 -4.44 -13.59
C VAL A 167 -18.71 -5.40 -13.88
N ASP A 168 -18.71 -6.56 -13.23
CA ASP A 168 -17.97 -7.69 -13.74
C ASP A 168 -18.93 -8.74 -14.25
N VAL A 169 -18.59 -9.33 -15.38
CA VAL A 169 -19.49 -10.17 -16.17
C VAL A 169 -18.79 -11.39 -16.76
N SER A 170 -19.56 -12.43 -16.95
CA SER A 170 -19.13 -13.69 -17.56
C SER A 170 -20.26 -14.24 -18.42
N GLU A 171 -20.17 -15.51 -18.83
CA GLU A 171 -21.26 -16.20 -19.52
C GLU A 171 -22.57 -16.25 -18.71
N HIS A 172 -22.52 -16.06 -17.39
CA HIS A 172 -23.72 -15.96 -16.56
C HIS A 172 -24.58 -14.74 -16.88
N GLN A 173 -23.99 -13.71 -17.48
CA GLN A 173 -24.67 -12.52 -18.01
C GLN A 173 -24.75 -12.54 -19.53
N ASN A 174 -24.75 -13.72 -20.17
CA ASN A 174 -24.89 -13.82 -21.62
C ASN A 174 -26.15 -13.09 -22.10
N GLY A 175 -25.99 -12.22 -23.11
CA GLY A 175 -27.08 -11.41 -23.66
C GLY A 175 -27.34 -10.10 -22.90
N MET A 176 -26.61 -9.79 -21.87
CA MET A 176 -26.69 -8.48 -21.20
C MET A 176 -26.19 -7.37 -22.12
N PRO A 177 -27.03 -6.36 -22.45
CA PRO A 177 -26.60 -5.26 -23.29
C PRO A 177 -25.78 -4.24 -22.50
N LEU A 178 -24.45 -4.24 -22.68
CA LEU A 178 -23.56 -3.30 -21.99
C LEU A 178 -23.72 -1.85 -22.44
N THR A 179 -24.25 -1.65 -23.65
CA THR A 179 -24.71 -0.33 -24.12
C THR A 179 -25.86 0.22 -23.27
N LEU A 180 -26.80 -0.62 -22.82
CA LEU A 180 -27.86 -0.21 -21.88
C LEU A 180 -27.27 0.01 -20.48
N ALA A 181 -26.36 -0.85 -20.04
CA ALA A 181 -25.67 -0.64 -18.77
C ALA A 181 -24.95 0.72 -18.72
N ALA A 182 -24.27 1.11 -19.81
CA ALA A 182 -23.65 2.43 -19.90
C ALA A 182 -24.69 3.58 -19.82
N ALA A 183 -25.83 3.42 -20.46
CA ALA A 183 -26.92 4.41 -20.36
C ALA A 183 -27.51 4.52 -18.95
N GLU A 184 -27.43 3.46 -18.15
CA GLU A 184 -27.82 3.42 -16.74
C GLU A 184 -26.71 3.92 -15.77
N GLY A 185 -25.56 4.39 -16.30
CA GLY A 185 -24.49 5.01 -15.51
C GLY A 185 -23.28 4.12 -15.22
N ILE A 186 -23.23 2.91 -15.78
CA ILE A 186 -22.02 2.07 -15.70
C ILE A 186 -20.92 2.69 -16.57
N GLN A 187 -19.69 2.73 -16.06
CA GLN A 187 -18.56 3.36 -16.72
C GLN A 187 -17.40 2.41 -17.03
N PHE A 188 -17.40 1.21 -16.45
CA PHE A 188 -16.40 0.19 -16.74
C PHE A 188 -16.98 -1.22 -16.68
N ALA A 189 -16.32 -2.14 -17.36
CA ALA A 189 -16.63 -3.56 -17.32
C ALA A 189 -15.36 -4.39 -17.17
N ILE A 190 -15.39 -5.38 -16.27
CA ILE A 190 -14.35 -6.39 -16.09
C ILE A 190 -14.93 -7.73 -16.57
N ILE A 191 -14.32 -8.37 -17.59
CA ILE A 191 -14.95 -9.44 -18.34
C ILE A 191 -14.14 -10.72 -18.19
N ARG A 192 -14.80 -11.82 -17.78
CA ARG A 192 -14.13 -13.11 -17.61
C ARG A 192 -13.58 -13.63 -18.92
N THR A 193 -12.33 -14.08 -18.90
CA THR A 193 -11.74 -14.85 -19.99
C THR A 193 -11.89 -16.33 -19.76
N THR A 194 -11.52 -16.80 -18.57
CA THR A 194 -11.49 -18.22 -18.23
C THR A 194 -11.76 -18.45 -16.75
N ASP A 195 -12.23 -19.66 -16.44
CA ASP A 195 -12.21 -20.29 -15.14
C ASP A 195 -11.25 -21.49 -15.22
N GLY A 196 -10.05 -21.37 -14.67
CA GLY A 196 -8.99 -22.32 -14.96
C GLY A 196 -8.69 -22.38 -16.45
N THR A 197 -8.89 -23.56 -17.06
CA THR A 197 -8.77 -23.76 -18.51
C THR A 197 -10.13 -23.71 -19.25
N TYR A 198 -11.24 -23.58 -18.49
CA TYR A 198 -12.56 -23.40 -19.09
C TYR A 198 -12.66 -22.02 -19.74
N LYS A 199 -12.97 -21.98 -21.03
CA LYS A 199 -13.00 -20.75 -21.85
C LYS A 199 -14.38 -20.14 -21.82
N ASP A 200 -14.47 -18.86 -21.40
CA ASP A 200 -15.71 -18.11 -21.44
C ASP A 200 -16.08 -17.75 -22.89
N SER A 201 -17.22 -18.25 -23.33
CA SER A 201 -17.66 -18.14 -24.74
C SER A 201 -18.12 -16.73 -25.10
N VAL A 202 -18.43 -15.87 -24.10
CA VAL A 202 -18.99 -14.54 -24.34
C VAL A 202 -18.00 -13.40 -24.13
N TYR A 203 -16.73 -13.71 -23.80
CA TYR A 203 -15.71 -12.68 -23.60
C TYR A 203 -15.68 -11.65 -24.74
N THR A 204 -15.52 -12.12 -25.99
CA THR A 204 -15.40 -11.22 -27.13
C THR A 204 -16.67 -10.41 -27.37
N SER A 205 -17.85 -11.01 -27.23
CA SER A 205 -19.12 -10.30 -27.46
C SER A 205 -19.36 -9.22 -26.40
N HIS A 206 -19.12 -9.53 -25.11
CA HIS A 206 -19.19 -8.56 -24.03
C HIS A 206 -18.17 -7.43 -24.21
N LEU A 207 -16.94 -7.77 -24.57
CA LEU A 207 -15.90 -6.77 -24.78
C LEU A 207 -16.26 -5.78 -25.89
N LEU A 208 -16.69 -6.28 -27.05
CA LEU A 208 -17.06 -5.43 -28.20
C LEU A 208 -18.27 -4.53 -27.88
N ASP A 209 -19.26 -5.06 -27.14
CA ASP A 209 -20.41 -4.25 -26.72
C ASP A 209 -20.02 -3.19 -25.67
N ALA A 210 -19.17 -3.53 -24.72
CA ALA A 210 -18.60 -2.59 -23.74
C ALA A 210 -17.80 -1.46 -24.40
N GLU A 211 -16.96 -1.80 -25.39
CA GLU A 211 -16.18 -0.82 -26.13
C GLU A 211 -17.05 0.10 -26.96
N LYS A 212 -18.03 -0.45 -27.64
CA LYS A 212 -19.04 0.33 -28.38
C LYS A 212 -19.79 1.29 -27.49
N ALA A 213 -20.06 0.88 -26.23
CA ALA A 213 -20.66 1.72 -25.20
C ALA A 213 -19.69 2.75 -24.60
N GLY A 214 -18.40 2.72 -24.95
CA GLY A 214 -17.37 3.61 -24.41
C GLY A 214 -16.98 3.31 -22.97
N LEU A 215 -17.24 2.09 -22.48
CA LEU A 215 -16.80 1.65 -21.15
C LEU A 215 -15.28 1.49 -21.11
N VAL A 216 -14.68 1.70 -19.94
CA VAL A 216 -13.30 1.28 -19.67
C VAL A 216 -13.33 -0.23 -19.43
N THR A 217 -12.48 -1.00 -20.13
CA THR A 217 -12.56 -2.45 -20.09
C THR A 217 -11.31 -3.09 -19.51
N ALA A 218 -11.50 -4.15 -18.74
CA ALA A 218 -10.44 -5.06 -18.29
C ALA A 218 -10.93 -6.50 -18.43
N ALA A 219 -10.00 -7.44 -18.36
CA ALA A 219 -10.30 -8.85 -18.27
C ALA A 219 -10.15 -9.36 -16.84
N TYR A 220 -10.74 -10.52 -16.52
CA TYR A 220 -10.34 -11.31 -15.37
C TYR A 220 -10.19 -12.79 -15.70
N HIS A 221 -9.33 -13.46 -14.95
CA HIS A 221 -9.06 -14.87 -15.03
C HIS A 221 -9.23 -15.49 -13.65
N TYR A 222 -10.16 -16.43 -13.50
CA TYR A 222 -10.35 -17.19 -12.27
C TYR A 222 -9.23 -18.24 -12.17
N LEU A 223 -8.32 -18.04 -11.24
CA LEU A 223 -7.15 -18.90 -11.04
C LEU A 223 -7.52 -20.13 -10.22
N ARG A 224 -7.47 -21.31 -10.83
CA ARG A 224 -7.62 -22.59 -10.17
C ARG A 224 -6.28 -23.05 -9.58
N ALA A 225 -6.32 -23.75 -8.43
CA ALA A 225 -5.13 -24.37 -7.88
C ALA A 225 -4.62 -25.48 -8.81
N PRO A 226 -3.29 -25.65 -8.96
CA PRO A 226 -2.75 -26.78 -9.75
C PRO A 226 -3.24 -28.15 -9.28
N SER A 227 -3.57 -28.30 -8.01
CA SER A 227 -4.20 -29.51 -7.44
C SER A 227 -5.58 -29.84 -8.03
N GLU A 228 -6.23 -28.90 -8.71
CA GLU A 228 -7.50 -29.10 -9.42
C GLU A 228 -7.30 -29.65 -10.84
N GLY A 229 -6.07 -30.01 -11.22
CA GLY A 229 -5.76 -30.80 -12.42
C GLY A 229 -5.19 -30.03 -13.60
N THR A 230 -4.97 -28.70 -13.49
CA THR A 230 -4.38 -27.89 -14.57
C THR A 230 -3.28 -27.00 -14.03
N SER A 231 -2.15 -26.94 -14.74
CA SER A 231 -1.06 -26.03 -14.36
C SER A 231 -1.43 -24.56 -14.63
N VAL A 232 -0.84 -23.63 -13.87
CA VAL A 232 -1.02 -22.20 -14.08
C VAL A 232 -0.70 -21.79 -15.51
N ALA A 233 0.35 -22.33 -16.11
CA ALA A 233 0.73 -22.04 -17.50
C ALA A 233 -0.35 -22.47 -18.50
N GLN A 234 -1.01 -23.61 -18.29
CA GLN A 234 -2.12 -24.06 -19.14
C GLN A 234 -3.34 -23.13 -19.02
N GLN A 235 -3.63 -22.66 -17.80
CA GLN A 235 -4.72 -21.75 -17.52
C GLN A 235 -4.49 -20.38 -18.19
N VAL A 236 -3.32 -19.79 -18.01
CA VAL A 236 -2.96 -18.52 -18.63
C VAL A 236 -2.97 -18.64 -20.15
N LYS A 237 -2.44 -19.74 -20.71
CA LYS A 237 -2.51 -19.99 -22.16
C LYS A 237 -3.95 -20.00 -22.65
N ALA A 238 -4.87 -20.68 -21.96
CA ALA A 238 -6.29 -20.70 -22.32
C ALA A 238 -6.91 -19.30 -22.27
N SER A 239 -6.59 -18.50 -21.25
CA SER A 239 -7.06 -17.13 -21.12
C SER A 239 -6.56 -16.23 -22.27
N VAL A 240 -5.28 -16.33 -22.61
CA VAL A 240 -4.68 -15.57 -23.74
C VAL A 240 -5.28 -16.00 -25.08
N GLU A 241 -5.59 -17.27 -25.26
CA GLU A 241 -6.27 -17.78 -26.46
C GLU A 241 -7.69 -17.20 -26.58
N VAL A 242 -8.44 -17.08 -25.48
CA VAL A 242 -9.76 -16.42 -25.46
C VAL A 242 -9.64 -14.94 -25.81
N MET A 243 -8.66 -14.24 -25.26
CA MET A 243 -8.42 -12.83 -25.60
C MET A 243 -8.10 -12.62 -27.09
N GLY A 244 -7.36 -13.54 -27.70
CA GLY A 244 -6.95 -13.49 -29.11
C GLY A 244 -6.29 -12.14 -29.45
N GLN A 245 -6.87 -11.42 -30.42
CA GLN A 245 -6.42 -10.10 -30.83
C GLN A 245 -6.96 -8.97 -29.89
N HIS A 246 -7.93 -9.27 -29.04
CA HIS A 246 -8.61 -8.32 -28.15
C HIS A 246 -8.06 -8.39 -26.73
N LYS A 247 -6.73 -8.40 -26.58
CA LYS A 247 -6.08 -8.42 -25.28
C LYS A 247 -6.46 -7.19 -24.44
N ARG A 248 -6.77 -7.44 -23.17
CA ARG A 248 -7.02 -6.39 -22.17
C ARG A 248 -6.14 -6.65 -20.96
N PRO A 249 -5.80 -5.61 -20.20
CA PRO A 249 -5.20 -5.80 -18.88
C PRO A 249 -6.08 -6.72 -18.04
N VAL A 250 -5.45 -7.58 -17.23
CA VAL A 250 -6.14 -8.66 -16.54
C VAL A 250 -6.04 -8.52 -15.04
N TRP A 251 -7.13 -8.83 -14.34
CA TRP A 251 -7.17 -9.13 -12.93
C TRP A 251 -7.03 -10.64 -12.72
N ILE A 252 -6.19 -11.05 -11.76
CA ILE A 252 -6.10 -12.43 -11.31
C ILE A 252 -7.12 -12.62 -10.20
N ASP A 253 -8.11 -13.44 -10.43
CA ASP A 253 -9.16 -13.78 -9.48
C ASP A 253 -8.68 -14.93 -8.58
N VAL A 254 -8.53 -14.65 -7.30
CA VAL A 254 -7.86 -15.47 -6.29
C VAL A 254 -8.87 -15.85 -5.21
N GLU A 255 -9.67 -16.91 -5.47
CA GLU A 255 -10.72 -17.35 -4.54
C GLU A 255 -11.11 -18.83 -4.65
N THR A 256 -10.32 -19.65 -5.37
CA THR A 256 -10.65 -21.08 -5.55
C THR A 256 -10.74 -21.85 -4.23
N ASN A 257 -11.77 -22.68 -4.08
CA ASN A 257 -12.03 -23.44 -2.86
C ASN A 257 -10.90 -24.39 -2.44
N ALA A 258 -10.09 -24.84 -3.38
CA ALA A 258 -8.93 -25.71 -3.10
C ALA A 258 -7.82 -24.97 -2.32
N GLY A 259 -7.85 -23.64 -2.29
CA GLY A 259 -6.74 -22.83 -1.78
C GLY A 259 -5.59 -22.72 -2.79
N LEU A 260 -4.83 -21.65 -2.72
CA LEU A 260 -3.68 -21.40 -3.58
C LEU A 260 -2.39 -21.28 -2.76
N HIS A 261 -1.29 -21.67 -3.35
CA HIS A 261 0.01 -21.25 -2.86
C HIS A 261 0.36 -19.89 -3.48
N VAL A 262 1.00 -19.00 -2.72
CA VAL A 262 1.38 -17.66 -3.21
C VAL A 262 2.20 -17.73 -4.51
N ASN A 263 3.01 -18.78 -4.70
CA ASN A 263 3.77 -18.98 -5.93
C ASN A 263 2.89 -19.27 -7.16
N ASP A 264 1.67 -19.78 -6.97
CA ASP A 264 0.72 -19.97 -8.10
C ASP A 264 0.25 -18.62 -8.63
N ILE A 265 0.02 -17.65 -7.73
CA ILE A 265 -0.35 -16.28 -8.08
C ILE A 265 0.83 -15.58 -8.77
N ARG A 266 2.04 -15.71 -8.23
CA ARG A 266 3.29 -15.20 -8.82
C ARG A 266 3.50 -15.74 -10.23
N GLU A 267 3.34 -17.04 -10.39
CA GLU A 267 3.49 -17.71 -11.69
C GLU A 267 2.41 -17.23 -12.66
N CYS A 268 1.16 -17.07 -12.22
CA CYS A 268 0.08 -16.55 -13.06
C CYS A 268 0.40 -15.15 -13.59
N LYS A 269 0.84 -14.25 -12.72
CA LYS A 269 1.30 -12.90 -13.11
C LYS A 269 2.42 -12.97 -14.13
N ARG A 270 3.48 -13.71 -13.81
CA ARG A 270 4.64 -13.86 -14.69
C ARG A 270 4.27 -14.40 -16.08
N GLN A 271 3.36 -15.37 -16.14
CA GLN A 271 2.88 -15.96 -17.40
C GLN A 271 2.08 -14.96 -18.23
N PHE A 272 1.15 -14.20 -17.65
CA PHE A 272 0.43 -13.16 -18.36
C PHE A 272 1.37 -12.09 -18.93
N GLU A 273 2.31 -11.61 -18.12
CA GLU A 273 3.30 -10.62 -18.54
C GLU A 273 4.21 -11.15 -19.68
N ALA A 274 4.61 -12.41 -19.62
CA ALA A 274 5.37 -13.08 -20.68
C ALA A 274 4.58 -13.17 -22.00
N HIS A 275 3.25 -13.20 -21.96
CA HIS A 275 2.38 -13.16 -23.12
C HIS A 275 2.00 -11.73 -23.55
N GLY A 276 2.64 -10.71 -22.98
CA GLY A 276 2.37 -9.30 -23.27
C GLY A 276 0.99 -8.82 -22.80
N VAL A 277 0.46 -9.44 -21.74
CA VAL A 277 -0.77 -9.03 -21.07
C VAL A 277 -0.39 -8.39 -19.73
N ARG A 278 -0.74 -7.11 -19.56
CA ARG A 278 -0.55 -6.40 -18.31
C ARG A 278 -1.42 -7.00 -17.21
N VAL A 279 -0.85 -7.33 -16.07
CA VAL A 279 -1.60 -7.66 -14.86
C VAL A 279 -1.88 -6.36 -14.10
N ILE A 280 -3.15 -6.07 -13.83
CA ILE A 280 -3.57 -4.92 -13.04
C ILE A 280 -3.33 -5.19 -11.56
N GLY A 281 -3.64 -6.39 -11.11
CA GLY A 281 -3.54 -6.85 -9.76
C GLY A 281 -4.38 -8.09 -9.48
N CYS A 282 -4.75 -8.29 -8.21
CA CYS A 282 -5.57 -9.41 -7.79
C CYS A 282 -6.97 -8.98 -7.37
N TYR A 283 -7.94 -9.89 -7.57
CA TYR A 283 -9.25 -9.88 -6.92
C TYR A 283 -9.28 -10.95 -5.84
N SER A 284 -9.87 -10.64 -4.70
CA SER A 284 -10.22 -11.61 -3.67
C SER A 284 -11.19 -11.02 -2.64
N TYR A 285 -11.49 -11.79 -1.59
CA TYR A 285 -12.24 -11.34 -0.43
C TYR A 285 -11.50 -11.65 0.88
N VAL A 286 -11.84 -10.92 1.96
CA VAL A 286 -11.10 -10.93 3.22
C VAL A 286 -10.82 -12.33 3.76
N PRO A 287 -11.81 -13.22 3.99
CA PRO A 287 -11.53 -14.55 4.55
C PRO A 287 -10.67 -15.45 3.67
N TYR A 288 -10.67 -15.22 2.35
CA TYR A 288 -9.82 -16.00 1.46
C TYR A 288 -8.37 -15.53 1.51
N TRP A 289 -8.15 -14.24 1.32
CA TRP A 289 -6.80 -13.67 1.25
C TRP A 289 -6.04 -13.86 2.57
N GLU A 290 -6.71 -13.62 3.70
CA GLU A 290 -6.12 -13.77 5.04
C GLU A 290 -5.94 -15.23 5.50
N GLY A 291 -6.74 -16.18 4.97
CA GLY A 291 -6.79 -17.53 5.57
C GLY A 291 -6.68 -18.72 4.63
N ARG A 292 -6.68 -18.53 3.31
CA ARG A 292 -6.69 -19.64 2.34
C ARG A 292 -5.46 -19.71 1.44
N ILE A 293 -4.58 -18.73 1.50
CA ILE A 293 -3.34 -18.70 0.73
C ILE A 293 -2.20 -19.27 1.58
N SER A 294 -1.47 -20.22 1.04
CA SER A 294 -0.30 -20.82 1.69
C SER A 294 0.98 -20.11 1.24
N PRO A 295 1.95 -19.88 2.13
CA PRO A 295 2.01 -20.27 3.55
C PRO A 295 1.32 -19.31 4.52
N GLY A 296 0.65 -18.25 4.04
CA GLY A 296 -0.04 -17.24 4.81
C GLY A 296 -0.46 -16.08 3.93
N GLU A 297 -1.04 -15.05 4.52
CA GLU A 297 -1.48 -13.84 3.81
C GLU A 297 -0.30 -13.17 3.09
N PRO A 298 -0.32 -13.07 1.74
CA PRO A 298 0.73 -12.38 1.01
C PRO A 298 0.50 -10.87 0.97
N ASP A 299 1.58 -10.11 0.81
CA ASP A 299 1.49 -8.70 0.48
C ASP A 299 0.91 -8.50 -0.93
N SER A 300 -0.27 -7.88 -1.01
CA SER A 300 -0.97 -7.72 -2.29
C SER A 300 -0.29 -6.75 -3.25
N HIS A 301 0.58 -5.84 -2.76
CA HIS A 301 1.37 -4.94 -3.59
C HIS A 301 2.29 -5.68 -4.58
N GLU A 302 2.70 -6.91 -4.23
CA GLU A 302 3.50 -7.74 -5.13
C GLU A 302 2.82 -7.99 -6.47
N PHE A 303 1.49 -8.03 -6.45
CA PHE A 303 0.69 -8.39 -7.63
C PHE A 303 0.18 -7.18 -8.39
N GLY A 304 0.18 -6.00 -7.79
CA GLY A 304 -0.33 -4.76 -8.36
C GLY A 304 -1.42 -4.14 -7.49
N ALA A 305 -2.48 -3.61 -8.10
CA ALA A 305 -3.62 -3.06 -7.37
C ALA A 305 -4.50 -4.17 -6.77
N PHE A 306 -5.41 -3.82 -5.85
CA PHE A 306 -6.28 -4.79 -5.22
C PHE A 306 -7.77 -4.49 -5.48
N TRP A 307 -8.48 -5.48 -6.01
CA TRP A 307 -9.92 -5.47 -6.21
C TRP A 307 -10.55 -6.38 -5.15
N VAL A 308 -11.33 -5.81 -4.23
CA VAL A 308 -11.83 -6.52 -3.05
C VAL A 308 -13.32 -6.71 -3.11
N ALA A 309 -13.81 -7.92 -2.86
CA ALA A 309 -15.21 -8.21 -2.64
C ALA A 309 -15.57 -8.08 -1.16
N ALA A 310 -16.61 -7.30 -0.87
CA ALA A 310 -17.22 -7.20 0.45
C ALA A 310 -18.65 -6.66 0.34
N TYR A 311 -19.62 -7.54 0.36
CA TYR A 311 -21.02 -7.23 0.00
C TYR A 311 -21.88 -6.70 1.14
N GLY A 312 -21.46 -6.88 2.40
CA GLY A 312 -22.30 -6.53 3.55
C GLY A 312 -23.64 -7.27 3.49
N THR A 313 -24.75 -6.53 3.50
CA THR A 313 -26.11 -7.10 3.41
C THR A 313 -26.50 -7.52 2.00
N ASN A 314 -25.71 -7.19 1.00
CA ASN A 314 -25.91 -7.50 -0.43
C ASN A 314 -27.33 -7.21 -0.96
N PRO A 315 -27.83 -6.00 -0.81
CA PRO A 315 -29.20 -5.68 -1.20
C PRO A 315 -29.35 -5.67 -2.72
N ARG A 316 -30.56 -5.99 -3.19
CA ARG A 316 -30.91 -5.84 -4.60
C ARG A 316 -31.31 -4.39 -4.89
N GLY A 317 -30.84 -3.83 -6.00
CA GLY A 317 -31.23 -2.48 -6.41
C GLY A 317 -30.31 -1.88 -7.46
N VAL A 318 -30.58 -0.65 -7.85
CA VAL A 318 -29.70 0.09 -8.77
C VAL A 318 -28.42 0.52 -8.06
N PRO A 319 -27.28 0.57 -8.75
CA PRO A 319 -25.96 0.80 -8.14
C PRO A 319 -25.90 2.02 -7.21
N SER A 320 -26.40 3.16 -7.64
CA SER A 320 -26.36 4.41 -6.86
C SER A 320 -27.19 4.38 -5.57
N VAL A 321 -28.18 3.49 -5.48
CA VAL A 321 -29.03 3.34 -4.29
C VAL A 321 -28.43 2.34 -3.29
N ILE A 322 -27.82 1.27 -3.79
CA ILE A 322 -27.26 0.21 -2.94
C ILE A 322 -25.80 0.45 -2.56
N TYR A 323 -25.12 1.42 -3.16
CA TYR A 323 -23.74 1.75 -2.83
C TYR A 323 -23.62 2.29 -1.40
N PRO A 324 -22.78 1.66 -0.55
CA PRO A 324 -22.69 2.05 0.86
C PRO A 324 -22.01 3.41 1.13
N GLY A 325 -21.44 4.03 0.09
CA GLY A 325 -20.83 5.36 0.19
C GLY A 325 -19.30 5.38 0.26
N ASN A 326 -18.72 6.54 -0.04
CA ASN A 326 -17.27 6.75 -0.09
C ASN A 326 -16.60 6.70 1.29
N GLU A 327 -17.36 6.94 2.37
CA GLU A 327 -16.86 6.87 3.75
C GLU A 327 -16.92 5.45 4.34
N HIS A 328 -17.44 4.47 3.60
CA HIS A 328 -17.58 3.12 4.12
C HIS A 328 -16.23 2.53 4.51
N ARG A 329 -16.18 1.86 5.68
CA ARG A 329 -14.95 1.29 6.26
C ARG A 329 -14.17 0.37 5.32
N GLN A 330 -14.85 -0.30 4.38
CA GLN A 330 -14.23 -1.23 3.43
C GLN A 330 -13.16 -0.55 2.56
N TRP A 331 -13.34 0.71 2.22
CA TRP A 331 -12.33 1.48 1.48
C TRP A 331 -11.01 1.68 2.23
N ASN A 332 -11.02 1.49 3.53
CA ASN A 332 -9.84 1.64 4.40
C ASN A 332 -9.36 0.31 4.97
N TYR A 333 -10.00 -0.81 4.61
CA TYR A 333 -9.56 -2.13 5.08
C TYR A 333 -8.32 -2.60 4.30
N PRO A 334 -7.16 -2.76 4.96
CA PRO A 334 -5.91 -3.06 4.27
C PRO A 334 -5.76 -4.58 4.05
N LEU A 335 -6.38 -5.13 3.05
CA LEU A 335 -6.23 -6.55 2.70
C LEU A 335 -4.90 -6.78 1.98
N GLY A 336 -4.05 -7.67 2.50
CA GLY A 336 -2.68 -7.84 2.02
C GLY A 336 -1.87 -6.54 2.10
N ASN A 337 -2.04 -5.78 3.18
CA ASN A 337 -1.40 -4.47 3.42
C ASN A 337 -1.79 -3.35 2.43
N GLN A 338 -2.74 -3.56 1.55
CA GLN A 338 -3.15 -2.61 0.53
C GLN A 338 -4.64 -2.28 0.63
N ARG A 339 -5.00 -1.00 0.52
CA ARG A 339 -6.40 -0.56 0.42
C ARG A 339 -6.98 -0.95 -0.93
N PRO A 340 -8.30 -1.22 -1.02
CA PRO A 340 -8.96 -1.50 -2.28
C PRO A 340 -8.79 -0.35 -3.29
N ALA A 341 -8.30 -0.67 -4.49
CA ALA A 341 -8.39 0.23 -5.63
C ALA A 341 -9.78 0.16 -6.30
N VAL A 342 -10.36 -1.05 -6.33
CA VAL A 342 -11.73 -1.32 -6.77
C VAL A 342 -12.43 -2.13 -5.68
N TRP A 343 -13.68 -1.78 -5.37
CA TRP A 343 -14.50 -2.49 -4.41
C TRP A 343 -15.73 -3.08 -5.08
N GLN A 344 -15.82 -4.42 -5.11
CA GLN A 344 -17.05 -5.14 -5.48
C GLN A 344 -17.96 -5.15 -4.24
N PHE A 345 -18.95 -4.27 -4.24
CA PHE A 345 -19.80 -4.02 -3.06
C PHE A 345 -21.12 -4.77 -3.05
N GLY A 346 -21.38 -5.57 -4.08
CA GLY A 346 -22.56 -6.42 -4.16
C GLY A 346 -22.54 -7.35 -5.36
N SER A 347 -23.38 -8.39 -5.30
CA SER A 347 -23.59 -9.37 -6.39
C SER A 347 -25.06 -9.43 -6.83
N ASN A 348 -25.87 -8.48 -6.42
CA ASN A 348 -27.31 -8.43 -6.69
C ASN A 348 -27.77 -7.10 -7.28
N ALA A 349 -26.88 -6.30 -7.84
CA ALA A 349 -27.27 -5.06 -8.49
C ALA A 349 -28.17 -5.33 -9.70
N THR A 350 -29.13 -4.47 -9.92
CA THR A 350 -29.97 -4.50 -11.13
C THR A 350 -29.41 -3.52 -12.14
N VAL A 351 -28.83 -4.03 -13.22
CA VAL A 351 -28.26 -3.24 -14.32
C VAL A 351 -28.68 -3.88 -15.64
N ALA A 352 -29.19 -3.08 -16.56
CA ALA A 352 -29.68 -3.53 -17.86
C ALA A 352 -30.66 -4.73 -17.77
N ASN A 353 -31.48 -4.76 -16.72
CA ASN A 353 -32.42 -5.84 -16.36
C ASN A 353 -31.76 -7.16 -15.92
N PHE A 354 -30.47 -7.19 -15.69
CA PHE A 354 -29.74 -8.35 -15.15
C PHE A 354 -29.41 -8.15 -13.66
N ALA A 355 -29.32 -9.26 -12.94
CA ALA A 355 -28.66 -9.29 -11.65
C ALA A 355 -27.17 -9.48 -11.90
N VAL A 356 -26.33 -8.58 -11.38
CA VAL A 356 -24.90 -8.56 -11.68
C VAL A 356 -24.07 -8.22 -10.47
N ASP A 357 -22.82 -8.59 -10.53
CA ASP A 357 -21.76 -8.12 -9.65
C ASP A 357 -21.48 -6.65 -9.95
N ILE A 358 -21.38 -5.85 -8.87
CA ILE A 358 -21.30 -4.40 -8.97
C ILE A 358 -20.09 -3.86 -8.24
N ASN A 359 -19.37 -2.99 -8.92
CA ASN A 359 -18.09 -2.46 -8.52
C ASN A 359 -18.13 -0.93 -8.41
N ALA A 360 -17.35 -0.41 -7.48
CA ALA A 360 -17.08 1.00 -7.33
C ALA A 360 -15.57 1.28 -7.49
N PHE A 361 -15.26 2.37 -8.15
CA PHE A 361 -13.94 2.97 -8.19
C PHE A 361 -14.07 4.43 -7.74
N ARG A 362 -13.28 4.87 -6.75
CA ARG A 362 -13.24 6.25 -6.32
C ARG A 362 -12.22 7.00 -7.18
N GLY A 363 -12.70 7.88 -8.04
CA GLY A 363 -11.87 8.64 -8.97
C GLY A 363 -12.54 8.94 -10.29
N THR A 364 -11.83 9.58 -11.18
CA THR A 364 -12.27 9.91 -12.54
C THR A 364 -12.07 8.74 -13.50
N LYS A 365 -12.74 8.80 -14.65
CA LYS A 365 -12.53 7.83 -15.73
C LYS A 365 -11.08 7.82 -16.26
N ALA A 366 -10.39 8.98 -16.24
CA ALA A 366 -8.98 9.07 -16.60
C ALA A 366 -8.08 8.32 -15.59
N GLN A 367 -8.39 8.44 -14.30
CA GLN A 367 -7.67 7.72 -13.25
C GLN A 367 -7.93 6.21 -13.32
N LEU A 368 -9.15 5.79 -13.64
CA LEU A 368 -9.45 4.38 -13.88
C LEU A 368 -8.69 3.82 -15.10
N LYS A 369 -8.60 4.58 -16.19
CA LYS A 369 -7.77 4.22 -17.34
C LYS A 369 -6.30 4.10 -16.97
N ALA A 370 -5.79 5.00 -16.15
CA ALA A 370 -4.44 4.92 -15.62
C ALA A 370 -4.23 3.63 -14.82
N LEU A 371 -5.19 3.26 -13.97
CA LEU A 371 -5.16 2.01 -13.22
C LEU A 371 -5.14 0.79 -14.17
N PHE A 372 -6.05 0.72 -15.10
CA PHE A 372 -6.19 -0.47 -15.96
C PHE A 372 -5.08 -0.57 -17.01
N TYR A 373 -4.81 0.52 -17.73
CA TYR A 373 -3.90 0.49 -18.89
C TYR A 373 -2.47 0.96 -18.57
N GLY A 374 -2.24 1.55 -17.39
CA GLY A 374 -0.95 2.16 -17.06
C GLY A 374 -0.71 3.49 -17.77
N GLU A 375 -1.76 4.14 -18.25
CA GLU A 375 -1.68 5.43 -18.91
C GLU A 375 -1.40 6.55 -17.89
N PRO A 376 -0.54 7.54 -18.20
CA PRO A 376 -0.33 8.66 -17.29
C PRO A 376 -1.60 9.53 -17.20
N VAL A 377 -1.99 9.90 -15.98
CA VAL A 377 -3.08 10.87 -15.76
C VAL A 377 -2.55 12.26 -16.06
N LYS A 378 -3.22 12.98 -16.97
CA LYS A 378 -2.87 14.37 -17.24
C LYS A 378 -3.28 15.26 -16.07
N ALA A 379 -2.53 16.33 -15.82
CA ALA A 379 -2.78 17.25 -14.70
C ALA A 379 -4.20 17.87 -14.73
N GLU A 380 -4.74 18.07 -15.91
CA GLU A 380 -6.10 18.59 -16.17
C GLU A 380 -7.22 17.62 -15.75
N ASP A 381 -6.92 16.31 -15.68
CA ASP A 381 -7.89 15.25 -15.32
C ASP A 381 -7.95 14.98 -13.80
N THR A 382 -7.22 15.77 -13.00
CA THR A 382 -7.17 15.59 -11.53
C THR A 382 -8.20 16.50 -10.85
N PRO A 383 -9.20 15.97 -10.12
CA PRO A 383 -10.14 16.80 -9.37
C PRO A 383 -9.44 17.68 -8.36
N GLY A 384 -9.77 18.96 -8.32
CA GLY A 384 -9.34 19.90 -7.27
C GLY A 384 -8.12 20.77 -7.55
N ARG A 385 -7.47 20.69 -8.72
CA ARG A 385 -6.51 21.69 -9.17
C ARG A 385 -7.19 22.69 -10.12
N GLN A 386 -7.89 23.67 -9.55
CA GLN A 386 -8.02 24.95 -10.26
C GLN A 386 -6.62 25.55 -10.37
N ALA A 387 -6.20 25.86 -11.59
CA ALA A 387 -5.01 26.68 -11.79
C ALA A 387 -5.14 27.95 -10.93
N PRO A 388 -4.09 28.41 -10.25
CA PRO A 388 -4.16 29.68 -9.54
C PRO A 388 -4.55 30.75 -10.56
N GLY A 389 -5.75 31.32 -10.38
CA GLY A 389 -6.18 32.50 -11.11
C GLY A 389 -5.16 33.63 -10.93
N PRO A 390 -5.07 34.60 -11.86
CA PRO A 390 -4.15 35.70 -11.71
C PRO A 390 -4.36 36.38 -10.35
N ILE A 391 -3.25 36.55 -9.62
CA ILE A 391 -3.25 37.17 -8.30
C ILE A 391 -3.75 38.62 -8.51
N THR A 392 -5.00 38.87 -8.20
CA THR A 392 -5.51 40.21 -8.00
C THR A 392 -4.96 40.71 -6.68
N GLU A 393 -4.18 41.79 -6.71
CA GLU A 393 -3.66 42.45 -5.53
C GLU A 393 -4.80 42.75 -4.54
N VAL A 394 -4.69 42.15 -3.32
CA VAL A 394 -5.58 42.45 -2.23
C VAL A 394 -5.26 43.85 -1.69
N PRO A 395 -6.23 44.78 -1.61
CA PRO A 395 -5.99 46.06 -0.97
C PRO A 395 -5.62 45.91 0.50
N PRO A 396 -4.78 46.78 1.08
CA PRO A 396 -4.32 46.65 2.46
C PRO A 396 -5.49 46.74 3.44
N THR A 397 -5.55 45.78 4.34
CA THR A 397 -6.55 45.67 5.41
C THR A 397 -6.40 46.85 6.40
N PRO A 398 -7.45 47.56 6.79
CA PRO A 398 -7.39 48.58 7.81
C PRO A 398 -7.06 47.96 9.21
N PRO A 399 -6.44 48.72 10.13
CA PRO A 399 -5.98 48.21 11.40
C PRO A 399 -7.15 47.74 12.30
N VAL A 400 -6.99 46.53 12.85
CA VAL A 400 -7.95 45.92 13.77
C VAL A 400 -7.93 46.67 15.10
N ALA A 401 -9.08 47.18 15.53
CA ALA A 401 -9.26 47.77 16.84
C ALA A 401 -9.15 46.69 17.94
N THR A 402 -8.30 46.91 18.92
CA THR A 402 -8.13 46.06 20.11
C THR A 402 -9.37 46.07 20.98
N ARG A 403 -9.94 44.89 21.20
CA ARG A 403 -11.04 44.66 22.16
C ARG A 403 -10.47 44.39 23.57
N PRO A 404 -11.06 44.94 24.66
CA PRO A 404 -10.57 44.71 26.01
C PRO A 404 -10.74 43.26 26.46
N GLN A 405 -9.74 42.75 27.18
CA GLN A 405 -9.78 41.43 27.82
C GLN A 405 -10.76 41.45 29.01
N ALA A 406 -11.61 40.41 29.07
CA ALA A 406 -12.40 40.10 30.26
C ALA A 406 -11.61 39.17 31.21
N PRO A 407 -11.85 39.21 32.54
CA PRO A 407 -11.02 38.51 33.49
C PRO A 407 -11.26 37.00 33.54
N ASN A 408 -10.16 36.25 33.77
CA ASN A 408 -10.16 34.80 33.93
C ASN A 408 -10.89 34.42 35.24
N GLU A 409 -11.97 33.68 35.14
CA GLU A 409 -12.44 32.83 36.24
C GLU A 409 -12.04 31.39 35.97
N VAL A 410 -11.24 30.85 36.90
CA VAL A 410 -10.82 29.43 36.90
C VAL A 410 -11.90 28.63 37.63
N HIS A 411 -12.64 27.80 36.92
CA HIS A 411 -13.45 26.76 37.53
C HIS A 411 -12.67 25.45 37.56
N GLU A 412 -12.32 25.06 38.80
CA GLU A 412 -11.75 23.78 39.15
C GLU A 412 -12.82 22.67 39.03
N LEU A 413 -12.59 21.65 38.21
CA LEU A 413 -13.43 20.45 38.14
C LEU A 413 -12.93 19.39 39.12
N PRO A 414 -13.81 18.68 39.83
CA PRO A 414 -13.42 17.70 40.83
C PRO A 414 -12.84 16.43 40.21
N GLN A 415 -11.79 15.91 40.85
CA GLN A 415 -11.14 14.63 40.52
C GLN A 415 -12.03 13.44 40.93
N PRO A 416 -12.07 12.36 40.17
CA PRO A 416 -12.71 11.12 40.60
C PRO A 416 -11.76 10.29 41.49
N GLU A 417 -12.36 9.76 42.57
CA GLU A 417 -11.72 8.90 43.56
C GLU A 417 -11.19 7.59 42.97
N ALA A 418 -9.98 7.20 43.41
CA ALA A 418 -9.34 5.93 43.11
C ALA A 418 -10.09 4.77 43.76
N LYS A 419 -10.50 3.77 42.98
CA LYS A 419 -10.92 2.45 43.49
C LYS A 419 -9.73 1.50 43.50
N ASP A 420 -9.48 0.96 44.69
CA ASP A 420 -8.55 -0.11 45.00
C ASP A 420 -9.13 -1.44 44.50
N ASP A 421 -8.40 -2.11 43.59
CA ASP A 421 -8.70 -3.49 43.19
C ASP A 421 -7.42 -4.32 43.19
N SER A 422 -7.14 -4.85 44.40
CA SER A 422 -6.10 -5.84 44.65
C SER A 422 -6.67 -7.25 44.36
N ALA A 423 -6.37 -7.83 43.19
CA ALA A 423 -6.49 -9.27 42.96
C ALA A 423 -5.25 -9.79 42.19
N PRO A 424 -4.70 -10.96 42.57
CA PRO A 424 -3.42 -11.42 42.05
C PRO A 424 -3.55 -12.03 40.64
N HIS A 425 -2.75 -11.53 39.70
CA HIS A 425 -2.66 -12.07 38.35
C HIS A 425 -1.83 -13.35 38.29
N ALA A 426 -2.42 -14.39 37.67
CA ALA A 426 -1.71 -15.60 37.29
C ALA A 426 -0.64 -15.33 36.22
N PRO A 427 0.48 -16.10 36.20
CA PRO A 427 1.58 -15.85 35.27
C PRO A 427 1.19 -16.17 33.83
N LYS A 428 1.38 -15.21 32.92
CA LYS A 428 1.19 -15.39 31.48
C LYS A 428 2.24 -16.35 30.92
N ARG A 429 1.81 -17.33 30.13
CA ARG A 429 2.72 -18.22 29.38
C ARG A 429 3.48 -17.39 28.34
N ARG A 430 4.81 -17.50 28.37
CA ARG A 430 5.71 -16.88 27.39
C ARG A 430 5.52 -17.53 26.01
N THR A 431 5.48 -16.73 24.97
CA THR A 431 5.42 -17.18 23.57
C THR A 431 6.83 -17.39 23.01
N VAL A 432 6.95 -18.12 21.90
CA VAL A 432 8.22 -18.33 21.19
C VAL A 432 8.83 -16.98 20.74
N MET A 433 8.00 -15.98 20.47
CA MET A 433 8.40 -14.63 20.12
C MET A 433 9.10 -13.91 21.29
N ASP A 434 8.62 -14.11 22.52
CA ASP A 434 9.25 -13.48 23.70
C ASP A 434 10.67 -14.00 23.93
N VAL A 435 10.90 -15.29 23.65
CA VAL A 435 12.21 -15.93 23.78
C VAL A 435 13.16 -15.47 22.64
N LEU A 436 12.66 -15.29 21.42
CA LEU A 436 13.43 -14.78 20.31
C LEU A 436 13.80 -13.29 20.49
N LEU A 437 12.89 -12.50 21.06
CA LEU A 437 13.14 -11.09 21.34
C LEU A 437 14.20 -10.91 22.44
N GLU A 438 14.16 -11.72 23.52
CA GLU A 438 15.22 -11.72 24.55
C GLU A 438 16.57 -12.18 23.99
N ALA A 439 16.58 -13.18 23.09
CA ALA A 439 17.80 -13.61 22.42
C ALA A 439 18.38 -12.53 21.50
N LEU A 440 17.52 -11.79 20.77
CA LEU A 440 17.94 -10.69 19.91
C LEU A 440 18.48 -9.51 20.73
N VAL A 441 17.79 -9.15 21.81
CA VAL A 441 18.22 -8.11 22.75
C VAL A 441 19.52 -8.50 23.45
N SER A 442 19.68 -9.76 23.84
CA SER A 442 20.91 -10.28 24.46
C SER A 442 22.09 -10.32 23.50
N LEU A 443 21.86 -10.56 22.20
CA LEU A 443 22.87 -10.50 21.14
C LEU A 443 23.27 -9.05 20.80
N ILE A 444 22.33 -8.11 20.89
CA ILE A 444 22.58 -6.68 20.65
C ILE A 444 23.26 -6.01 21.86
N VAL A 445 22.98 -6.49 23.09
CA VAL A 445 23.44 -5.89 24.35
C VAL A 445 24.70 -6.57 24.94
N GLY A 446 25.02 -7.77 24.50
CA GLY A 446 26.07 -8.55 25.13
C GLY A 446 27.18 -9.04 24.24
N ARG A 447 28.27 -8.28 24.14
CA ARG A 447 29.69 -8.65 24.30
C ARG A 447 30.61 -7.58 23.74
N GLN A 448 31.24 -6.88 24.64
CA GLN A 448 32.58 -6.33 24.38
C GLN A 448 33.62 -7.22 25.09
N PRO A 449 34.83 -7.36 24.52
CA PRO A 449 35.97 -7.81 25.25
C PRO A 449 36.46 -6.75 26.24
#